data_74a9e956a55a7f79e9c5aeea3b67be11
#
_entry.id   74a9e956a55a7f79e9c5aeea3b67be11
#
_cell.length_a   1.000
_cell.length_b   1.000
_cell.length_c   1.000
_cell.angle_alpha   90.00
_cell.angle_beta   90.00
_cell.angle_gamma   90.00
#
_symmetry.space_group_name_H-M   'P 1'
#
loop_
_entity.id
_entity.type
_entity.pdbx_description
1 polymer ?
#
loop_
_entity_poly.entity_id
_entity_poly.type
_entity_poly.pdbx_seq_one_letter_code
_entity_poly.pdbx_strand_id
1 'polypeptide(L)'
;MGKETDHLIQKAKNYSKEPSKRELDLLLSTGELQTVALLSMMLNERGHKCVGLTGAQAGILSDSTYGNATIKSVYTNNILNYLNEDYIVVVAGFQASDRFGNVTTLGRGGSDLSAVAIASALNAKKCEIYSDIDGVFSADPKIITRAKLLKKISYNEMLEAASAGAKVLHNRSVHMGKKNSCLLYTSPSPTRH
;
A
#
# COMPACT_ATOMS: atom_id res chain seq x y z
N MET A 1 -4.94 -9.30 -7.37
CA MET A 1 -3.57 -8.78 -7.27
C MET A 1 -2.55 -9.79 -6.74
N GLY A 2 -2.82 -10.60 -5.72
CA GLY A 2 -1.81 -11.46 -5.08
C GLY A 2 -0.96 -12.39 -5.98
N LYS A 3 -1.45 -12.78 -7.15
CA LYS A 3 -0.68 -13.63 -8.09
C LYS A 3 -0.01 -12.83 -9.23
N GLU A 4 -0.34 -11.55 -9.42
CA GLU A 4 0.15 -10.75 -10.54
C GLU A 4 1.65 -10.43 -10.37
N THR A 5 2.06 -10.07 -9.17
CA THR A 5 3.48 -9.83 -8.85
C THR A 5 4.33 -11.06 -9.15
N ASP A 6 3.87 -12.26 -8.73
CA ASP A 6 4.57 -13.53 -9.01
C ASP A 6 4.62 -13.83 -10.50
N HIS A 7 3.53 -13.56 -11.23
CA HIS A 7 3.46 -13.71 -12.68
C HIS A 7 4.48 -12.78 -13.37
N LEU A 8 4.53 -11.51 -12.99
CA LEU A 8 5.48 -10.54 -13.57
C LEU A 8 6.93 -10.92 -13.26
N ILE A 9 7.23 -11.42 -12.05
CA ILE A 9 8.55 -11.94 -11.70
C ILE A 9 8.92 -13.15 -12.59
N GLN A 10 8.01 -14.09 -12.79
CA GLN A 10 8.26 -15.24 -13.67
C GLN A 10 8.46 -14.79 -15.12
N LYS A 11 7.66 -13.85 -15.58
CA LYS A 11 7.81 -13.24 -16.91
C LYS A 11 9.20 -12.62 -17.07
N ALA A 12 9.68 -11.84 -16.10
CA ALA A 12 11.01 -11.25 -16.14
C ALA A 12 12.11 -12.33 -16.25
N LYS A 13 11.99 -13.43 -15.51
CA LYS A 13 12.96 -14.54 -15.52
C LYS A 13 13.04 -15.27 -16.85
N ASN A 14 11.99 -15.22 -17.67
CA ASN A 14 12.02 -15.80 -19.03
C ASN A 14 12.94 -15.02 -19.98
N TYR A 15 13.21 -13.75 -19.69
CA TYR A 15 14.05 -12.86 -20.50
C TYR A 15 15.46 -12.65 -19.92
N SER A 16 15.59 -12.75 -18.60
CA SER A 16 16.87 -12.59 -17.90
C SER A 16 16.92 -13.47 -16.65
N LYS A 17 18.02 -14.22 -16.49
CA LYS A 17 18.24 -15.02 -15.28
C LYS A 17 18.35 -14.12 -14.03
N GLU A 18 18.97 -12.96 -14.20
CA GLU A 18 19.17 -11.94 -13.15
C GLU A 18 18.74 -10.58 -13.70
N PRO A 19 17.43 -10.27 -13.68
CA PRO A 19 16.92 -8.99 -14.16
C PRO A 19 17.44 -7.85 -13.27
N SER A 20 17.82 -6.74 -13.90
CA SER A 20 18.18 -5.53 -13.19
C SER A 20 17.05 -5.12 -12.24
N LYS A 21 17.37 -4.80 -11.00
CA LYS A 21 16.36 -4.43 -9.99
C LYS A 21 15.55 -3.21 -10.41
N ARG A 22 16.18 -2.24 -11.08
CA ARG A 22 15.50 -1.05 -11.59
C ARG A 22 14.42 -1.43 -12.63
N GLU A 23 14.78 -2.27 -13.61
CA GLU A 23 13.83 -2.70 -14.64
C GLU A 23 12.74 -3.63 -14.07
N LEU A 24 13.10 -4.41 -13.06
CA LEU A 24 12.14 -5.24 -12.35
C LEU A 24 11.11 -4.38 -11.60
N ASP A 25 11.52 -3.32 -10.91
CA ASP A 25 10.62 -2.38 -10.25
C ASP A 25 9.66 -1.73 -11.26
N LEU A 26 10.19 -1.30 -12.41
CA LEU A 26 9.37 -0.76 -13.49
C LEU A 26 8.32 -1.78 -13.97
N LEU A 27 8.72 -3.04 -14.20
CA LEU A 27 7.80 -4.09 -14.61
C LEU A 27 6.75 -4.38 -13.53
N LEU A 28 7.15 -4.54 -12.27
CA LEU A 28 6.25 -4.86 -11.18
C LEU A 28 5.20 -3.76 -10.94
N SER A 29 5.57 -2.49 -11.13
CA SER A 29 4.65 -1.36 -10.97
C SER A 29 3.45 -1.42 -11.92
N THR A 30 3.57 -2.10 -13.06
CA THR A 30 2.49 -2.19 -14.06
C THR A 30 1.26 -2.94 -13.54
N GLY A 31 1.42 -3.86 -12.59
CA GLY A 31 0.30 -4.60 -12.00
C GLY A 31 -0.68 -3.69 -11.27
N GLU A 32 -0.17 -2.78 -10.44
CA GLU A 32 -0.99 -1.79 -9.72
C GLU A 32 -1.58 -0.76 -10.68
N LEU A 33 -0.83 -0.34 -11.70
CA LEU A 33 -1.32 0.63 -12.69
C LEU A 33 -2.54 0.12 -13.47
N GLN A 34 -2.56 -1.16 -13.85
CA GLN A 34 -3.72 -1.78 -14.49
C GLN A 34 -4.95 -1.68 -13.57
N THR A 35 -4.80 -2.05 -12.30
CA THR A 35 -5.90 -2.02 -11.33
C THR A 35 -6.42 -0.60 -11.10
N VAL A 36 -5.52 0.38 -10.95
CA VAL A 36 -5.87 1.80 -10.79
C VAL A 36 -6.65 2.31 -11.99
N ALA A 37 -6.18 2.04 -13.21
CA ALA A 37 -6.84 2.47 -14.43
C ALA A 37 -8.25 1.87 -14.55
N LEU A 38 -8.37 0.54 -14.38
CA LEU A 38 -9.67 -0.15 -14.47
C LEU A 38 -10.66 0.33 -13.40
N LEU A 39 -10.21 0.51 -12.16
CA LEU A 39 -11.06 1.02 -11.08
C LEU A 39 -11.52 2.45 -11.37
N SER A 40 -10.62 3.31 -11.84
CA SER A 40 -10.97 4.69 -12.18
C SER A 40 -11.96 4.77 -13.34
N MET A 41 -11.79 3.95 -14.39
CA MET A 41 -12.75 3.85 -15.49
C MET A 41 -14.11 3.40 -14.99
N MET A 42 -14.16 2.36 -14.14
CA MET A 42 -15.42 1.84 -13.60
C MET A 42 -16.14 2.87 -12.71
N LEU A 43 -15.43 3.65 -11.92
CA LEU A 43 -16.01 4.69 -11.08
C LEU A 43 -16.56 5.84 -11.93
N ASN A 44 -15.83 6.27 -12.96
CA ASN A 44 -16.28 7.30 -13.90
C ASN A 44 -17.55 6.86 -14.65
N GLU A 45 -17.61 5.61 -15.11
CA GLU A 45 -18.81 5.04 -15.76
C GLU A 45 -20.04 5.05 -14.84
N ARG A 46 -19.82 4.93 -13.52
CA ARG A 46 -20.89 5.02 -12.50
C ARG A 46 -21.22 6.46 -12.07
N GLY A 47 -20.69 7.47 -12.75
CA GLY A 47 -20.98 8.88 -12.51
C GLY A 47 -20.18 9.51 -11.39
N HIS A 48 -19.12 8.85 -10.88
CA HIS A 48 -18.21 9.43 -9.88
C HIS A 48 -17.02 10.08 -10.59
N LYS A 49 -16.72 11.34 -10.26
CA LYS A 49 -15.45 11.95 -10.70
C LYS A 49 -14.28 11.17 -10.10
N CYS A 50 -13.49 10.51 -10.92
CA CYS A 50 -12.37 9.70 -10.45
C CYS A 50 -11.12 9.88 -11.31
N VAL A 51 -9.96 9.90 -10.66
CA VAL A 51 -8.65 9.97 -11.31
C VAL A 51 -7.73 8.91 -10.75
N GLY A 52 -7.01 8.21 -11.63
CA GLY A 52 -5.96 7.28 -11.28
C GLY A 52 -4.58 7.96 -11.31
N LEU A 53 -3.79 7.77 -10.27
CA LEU A 53 -2.44 8.32 -10.15
C LEU A 53 -1.43 7.18 -9.93
N THR A 54 -0.27 7.30 -10.56
CA THR A 54 0.92 6.52 -10.21
C THR A 54 1.44 6.96 -8.84
N GLY A 55 2.33 6.17 -8.21
CA GLY A 55 3.01 6.59 -6.98
C GLY A 55 3.78 7.91 -7.15
N ALA A 56 4.44 8.09 -8.31
CA ALA A 56 5.13 9.34 -8.65
C ALA A 56 4.17 10.54 -8.78
N GLN A 57 3.05 10.38 -9.50
CA GLN A 57 2.04 11.42 -9.64
C GLN A 57 1.35 11.76 -8.33
N ALA A 58 1.23 10.79 -7.42
CA ALA A 58 0.76 10.99 -6.05
C ALA A 58 1.82 11.67 -5.15
N GLY A 59 3.02 11.93 -5.68
CA GLY A 59 4.09 12.62 -5.00
C GLY A 59 4.88 11.77 -4.00
N ILE A 60 4.82 10.44 -4.09
CA ILE A 60 5.59 9.54 -3.22
C ILE A 60 7.05 9.51 -3.70
N LEU A 61 7.94 10.16 -2.94
CA LEU A 61 9.39 10.17 -3.19
C LEU A 61 10.08 9.15 -2.30
N SER A 62 10.98 8.36 -2.89
CA SER A 62 11.79 7.37 -2.19
C SER A 62 13.30 7.57 -2.42
N ASP A 63 14.11 6.75 -1.77
CA ASP A 63 15.49 6.52 -2.21
C ASP A 63 15.54 5.59 -3.43
N SER A 64 16.74 5.42 -4.00
CA SER A 64 16.98 4.56 -5.17
C SER A 64 17.31 3.10 -4.80
N THR A 65 16.81 2.61 -3.65
CA THR A 65 16.99 1.21 -3.24
C THR A 65 15.95 0.32 -3.91
N TYR A 66 16.21 -0.04 -5.17
CA TYR A 66 15.26 -0.83 -5.97
C TYR A 66 14.90 -2.16 -5.32
N GLY A 67 13.60 -2.52 -5.39
CA GLY A 67 13.01 -3.71 -4.79
C GLY A 67 12.62 -3.57 -3.31
N ASN A 68 13.13 -2.56 -2.60
CA ASN A 68 12.82 -2.30 -1.18
C ASN A 68 13.08 -0.84 -0.81
N ALA A 69 12.57 0.09 -1.60
CA ALA A 69 12.79 1.51 -1.41
C ALA A 69 12.17 2.04 -0.12
N THR A 70 12.78 3.08 0.42
CA THR A 70 12.31 3.78 1.62
C THR A 70 11.68 5.10 1.23
N ILE A 71 10.44 5.35 1.63
CA ILE A 71 9.77 6.63 1.42
C ILE A 71 10.52 7.72 2.19
N LYS A 72 10.90 8.78 1.50
CA LYS A 72 11.57 9.97 2.06
C LYS A 72 10.57 11.08 2.35
N SER A 73 9.63 11.30 1.42
CA SER A 73 8.59 12.32 1.55
C SER A 73 7.38 11.97 0.67
N VAL A 74 6.25 12.63 0.95
CA VAL A 74 5.05 12.59 0.11
C VAL A 74 4.63 14.03 -0.13
N TYR A 75 4.62 14.44 -1.39
CA TYR A 75 4.18 15.77 -1.82
C TYR A 75 2.71 15.71 -2.26
N THR A 76 1.81 16.16 -1.40
CA THR A 76 0.37 15.94 -1.55
C THR A 76 -0.34 16.90 -2.50
N ASN A 77 0.35 17.88 -3.08
CA ASN A 77 -0.26 18.97 -3.86
C ASN A 77 -1.17 18.44 -4.98
N ASN A 78 -0.69 17.44 -5.72
CA ASN A 78 -1.47 16.88 -6.84
C ASN A 78 -2.73 16.15 -6.34
N ILE A 79 -2.62 15.40 -5.25
CA ILE A 79 -3.77 14.73 -4.62
C ILE A 79 -4.77 15.78 -4.13
N LEU A 80 -4.30 16.81 -3.42
CA LEU A 80 -5.16 17.87 -2.87
C LEU A 80 -5.88 18.66 -3.97
N ASN A 81 -5.23 18.93 -5.10
CA ASN A 81 -5.87 19.60 -6.22
C ASN A 81 -7.10 18.81 -6.69
N TYR A 82 -6.99 17.51 -6.88
CA TYR A 82 -8.13 16.66 -7.29
C TYR A 82 -9.18 16.52 -6.19
N LEU A 83 -8.76 16.37 -4.92
CA LEU A 83 -9.71 16.28 -3.80
C LEU A 83 -10.54 17.55 -3.63
N ASN A 84 -9.93 18.74 -3.85
CA ASN A 84 -10.61 20.04 -3.80
C ASN A 84 -11.63 20.22 -4.93
N GLU A 85 -11.53 19.46 -6.01
CA GLU A 85 -12.49 19.42 -7.12
C GLU A 85 -13.49 18.23 -7.01
N ASP A 86 -13.60 17.64 -5.81
CA ASP A 86 -14.49 16.51 -5.48
C ASP A 86 -14.19 15.23 -6.29
N TYR A 87 -12.93 15.01 -6.68
CA TYR A 87 -12.52 13.75 -7.28
C TYR A 87 -12.25 12.67 -6.24
N ILE A 88 -12.60 11.43 -6.57
CA ILE A 88 -12.04 10.25 -5.94
C ILE A 88 -10.65 10.04 -6.54
N VAL A 89 -9.62 10.03 -5.71
CA VAL A 89 -8.24 9.82 -6.15
C VAL A 89 -7.82 8.38 -5.87
N VAL A 90 -7.58 7.61 -6.92
CA VAL A 90 -7.10 6.23 -6.83
C VAL A 90 -5.59 6.23 -7.08
N VAL A 91 -4.82 5.81 -6.08
CA VAL A 91 -3.35 5.83 -6.16
C VAL A 91 -2.80 4.42 -6.25
N ALA A 92 -1.85 4.20 -7.17
CA ALA A 92 -1.10 2.97 -7.23
C ALA A 92 -0.20 2.85 -6.00
N GLY A 93 -0.54 1.93 -5.09
CA GLY A 93 0.30 1.60 -3.95
C GLY A 93 1.56 0.82 -4.34
N PHE A 94 2.38 0.40 -3.37
CA PHE A 94 3.57 -0.41 -3.56
C PHE A 94 4.71 0.28 -4.32
N GLN A 95 4.46 1.38 -5.03
CA GLN A 95 5.40 2.09 -5.89
C GLN A 95 5.62 3.54 -5.45
N ALA A 96 6.78 4.07 -5.79
CA ALA A 96 7.20 5.45 -5.60
C ALA A 96 8.09 5.87 -6.77
N SER A 97 8.66 7.07 -6.72
CA SER A 97 9.77 7.45 -7.60
C SER A 97 10.97 7.91 -6.78
N ASP A 98 12.16 7.69 -7.32
CA ASP A 98 13.37 8.30 -6.79
C ASP A 98 13.53 9.75 -7.29
N ARG A 99 14.58 10.44 -6.81
CA ARG A 99 14.88 11.84 -7.20
C ARG A 99 15.20 12.03 -8.69
N PHE A 100 15.46 10.96 -9.42
CA PHE A 100 15.75 10.98 -10.85
C PHE A 100 14.51 10.64 -11.69
N GLY A 101 13.35 10.41 -11.04
CA GLY A 101 12.11 10.04 -11.72
C GLY A 101 12.00 8.55 -12.04
N ASN A 102 12.96 7.71 -11.62
CA ASN A 102 12.84 6.27 -11.81
C ASN A 102 11.79 5.68 -10.88
N VAL A 103 11.01 4.72 -11.40
CA VAL A 103 10.07 3.95 -10.58
C VAL A 103 10.84 3.07 -9.61
N THR A 104 10.41 3.07 -8.36
CA THR A 104 10.92 2.20 -7.30
C THR A 104 9.77 1.43 -6.67
N THR A 105 10.02 0.21 -6.19
CA THR A 105 9.05 -0.53 -5.40
C THR A 105 9.43 -0.55 -3.92
N LEU A 106 8.40 -0.50 -3.08
CA LEU A 106 8.57 -0.40 -1.62
C LEU A 106 8.78 -1.77 -0.96
N GLY A 107 8.77 -2.84 -1.75
CA GLY A 107 8.93 -4.19 -1.25
C GLY A 107 7.72 -4.71 -0.49
N ARG A 108 7.91 -5.75 0.33
CA ARG A 108 6.83 -6.43 1.06
C ARG A 108 6.08 -5.47 1.99
N GLY A 109 4.74 -5.51 1.96
CA GLY A 109 3.88 -4.58 2.70
C GLY A 109 3.88 -3.16 2.14
N GLY A 110 4.39 -2.97 0.91
CA GLY A 110 4.53 -1.65 0.28
C GLY A 110 3.22 -0.94 0.00
N SER A 111 2.13 -1.67 -0.26
CA SER A 111 0.80 -1.06 -0.47
C SER A 111 0.26 -0.42 0.81
N ASP A 112 0.33 -1.14 1.95
CA ASP A 112 -0.05 -0.59 3.25
C ASP A 112 0.85 0.60 3.62
N LEU A 113 2.16 0.49 3.34
CA LEU A 113 3.11 1.56 3.62
C LEU A 113 2.79 2.83 2.82
N SER A 114 2.46 2.71 1.53
CA SER A 114 2.05 3.87 0.72
C SER A 114 0.74 4.47 1.20
N ALA A 115 -0.26 3.64 1.56
CA ALA A 115 -1.53 4.12 2.10
C ALA A 115 -1.33 4.94 3.38
N VAL A 116 -0.56 4.41 4.33
CA VAL A 116 -0.25 5.10 5.61
C VAL A 116 0.56 6.36 5.38
N ALA A 117 1.53 6.34 4.46
CA ALA A 117 2.34 7.52 4.14
C ALA A 117 1.51 8.65 3.53
N ILE A 118 0.61 8.34 2.59
CA ILE A 118 -0.30 9.33 1.99
C ILE A 118 -1.27 9.85 3.05
N ALA A 119 -1.92 8.97 3.82
CA ALA A 119 -2.86 9.37 4.87
C ALA A 119 -2.19 10.30 5.90
N SER A 120 -0.95 9.98 6.30
CA SER A 120 -0.16 10.80 7.22
C SER A 120 0.17 12.16 6.61
N ALA A 121 0.60 12.21 5.35
CA ALA A 121 0.96 13.47 4.68
C ALA A 121 -0.25 14.38 4.42
N LEU A 122 -1.44 13.80 4.24
CA LEU A 122 -2.70 14.52 4.11
C LEU A 122 -3.32 14.90 5.46
N ASN A 123 -2.73 14.52 6.59
CA ASN A 123 -3.33 14.65 7.92
C ASN A 123 -4.75 14.06 7.97
N ALA A 124 -4.94 12.90 7.31
CA ALA A 124 -6.23 12.24 7.24
C ALA A 124 -6.70 11.79 8.62
N LYS A 125 -8.01 11.89 8.88
CA LYS A 125 -8.59 11.49 10.17
C LYS A 125 -8.35 10.01 10.49
N LYS A 126 -8.26 9.16 9.46
CA LYS A 126 -8.03 7.71 9.56
C LYS A 126 -7.43 7.16 8.27
N CYS A 127 -6.76 6.03 8.37
CA CYS A 127 -6.37 5.19 7.26
C CYS A 127 -7.02 3.81 7.44
N GLU A 128 -7.84 3.38 6.49
CA GLU A 128 -8.53 2.08 6.53
C GLU A 128 -7.81 1.10 5.61
N ILE A 129 -7.35 -0.02 6.17
CA ILE A 129 -6.72 -1.12 5.44
C ILE A 129 -7.73 -2.26 5.32
N TYR A 130 -8.19 -2.49 4.10
CA TYR A 130 -9.07 -3.62 3.78
C TYR A 130 -8.22 -4.81 3.34
N SER A 131 -8.42 -5.95 4.00
CA SER A 131 -7.62 -7.15 3.73
C SER A 131 -8.47 -8.43 3.76
N ASP A 132 -7.83 -9.57 3.54
CA ASP A 132 -8.44 -10.89 3.62
C ASP A 132 -8.55 -11.45 5.05
N ILE A 133 -8.15 -10.67 6.05
CA ILE A 133 -8.24 -11.01 7.47
C ILE A 133 -9.21 -10.10 8.21
N ASP A 134 -9.85 -10.64 9.24
CA ASP A 134 -10.91 -9.96 9.99
C ASP A 134 -10.40 -8.83 10.89
N GLY A 135 -9.08 -8.77 11.11
CA GLY A 135 -8.42 -7.78 11.95
C GLY A 135 -7.36 -8.39 12.85
N VAL A 136 -7.00 -7.68 13.91
CA VAL A 136 -5.99 -8.13 14.88
C VAL A 136 -6.65 -8.96 15.96
N PHE A 137 -6.16 -10.17 16.18
CA PHE A 137 -6.61 -11.07 17.25
C PHE A 137 -5.61 -11.13 18.39
N SER A 138 -6.09 -11.52 19.59
CA SER A 138 -5.24 -11.71 20.78
C SER A 138 -4.25 -12.87 20.65
N ALA A 139 -4.48 -13.80 19.71
CA ALA A 139 -3.61 -14.89 19.29
C ALA A 139 -4.04 -15.37 17.91
N ASP A 140 -3.28 -16.26 17.27
CA ASP A 140 -3.69 -16.84 15.97
C ASP A 140 -4.97 -17.68 16.17
N PRO A 141 -6.12 -17.28 15.56
CA PRO A 141 -7.39 -18.00 15.73
C PRO A 141 -7.38 -19.41 15.13
N LYS A 142 -6.43 -19.71 14.25
CA LYS A 142 -6.22 -21.07 13.69
C LYS A 142 -5.58 -22.01 14.70
N ILE A 143 -4.85 -21.47 15.68
CA ILE A 143 -4.15 -22.23 16.71
C ILE A 143 -4.95 -22.17 18.03
N ILE A 144 -5.43 -21.00 18.39
CA ILE A 144 -6.14 -20.74 19.64
C ILE A 144 -7.60 -20.39 19.34
N THR A 145 -8.48 -21.35 19.46
CA THR A 145 -9.92 -21.20 19.16
C THR A 145 -10.64 -20.16 20.02
N ARG A 146 -10.08 -19.81 21.18
CA ARG A 146 -10.60 -18.75 22.07
C ARG A 146 -10.00 -17.38 21.79
N ALA A 147 -9.19 -17.22 20.73
CA ALA A 147 -8.63 -15.93 20.35
C ALA A 147 -9.75 -14.92 20.10
N LYS A 148 -9.60 -13.71 20.64
CA LYS A 148 -10.60 -12.64 20.54
C LYS A 148 -10.11 -11.58 19.57
N LEU A 149 -11.00 -11.09 18.71
CA LEU A 149 -10.76 -9.91 17.89
C LEU A 149 -10.58 -8.68 18.79
N LEU A 150 -9.47 -7.97 18.62
CA LEU A 150 -9.16 -6.79 19.39
C LEU A 150 -9.81 -5.56 18.74
N LYS A 151 -10.65 -4.85 19.48
CA LYS A 151 -11.30 -3.62 19.03
C LYS A 151 -10.29 -2.46 18.89
N LYS A 152 -9.25 -2.47 19.71
CA LYS A 152 -8.17 -1.47 19.74
C LYS A 152 -6.90 -2.14 20.22
N ILE A 153 -5.79 -1.72 19.65
CA ILE A 153 -4.44 -2.12 20.00
C ILE A 153 -3.52 -0.91 19.88
N SER A 154 -2.57 -0.75 20.76
CA SER A 154 -1.57 0.31 20.64
C SER A 154 -0.55 0.00 19.52
N TYR A 155 0.13 1.03 19.02
CA TYR A 155 1.19 0.83 18.04
C TYR A 155 2.33 -0.06 18.57
N ASN A 156 2.67 0.06 19.86
CA ASN A 156 3.72 -0.76 20.48
C ASN A 156 3.33 -2.23 20.49
N GLU A 157 2.14 -2.55 20.99
CA GLU A 157 1.61 -3.92 21.00
C GLU A 157 1.49 -4.49 19.59
N MET A 158 1.06 -3.68 18.60
CA MET A 158 0.99 -4.12 17.20
C MET A 158 2.36 -4.41 16.62
N LEU A 159 3.40 -3.62 16.96
CA LEU A 159 4.78 -3.86 16.53
C LEU A 159 5.34 -5.14 17.15
N GLU A 160 5.07 -5.39 18.43
CA GLU A 160 5.43 -6.64 19.09
C GLU A 160 4.74 -7.84 18.46
N ALA A 161 3.43 -7.75 18.24
CA ALA A 161 2.64 -8.80 17.59
C ALA A 161 3.16 -9.09 16.16
N ALA A 162 3.42 -8.06 15.36
CA ALA A 162 3.95 -8.22 14.01
C ALA A 162 5.38 -8.80 14.01
N SER A 163 6.21 -8.45 14.99
CA SER A 163 7.55 -9.03 15.18
C SER A 163 7.49 -10.48 15.63
N ALA A 164 6.45 -10.85 16.37
CA ALA A 164 6.16 -12.22 16.78
C ALA A 164 5.47 -13.07 15.67
N GLY A 165 5.25 -12.49 14.48
CA GLY A 165 4.74 -13.20 13.32
C GLY A 165 3.27 -12.95 12.96
N ALA A 166 2.57 -12.02 13.62
CA ALA A 166 1.23 -11.62 13.22
C ALA A 166 1.25 -10.94 11.84
N LYS A 167 0.52 -11.51 10.87
CA LYS A 167 0.52 -11.08 9.45
C LYS A 167 -0.62 -10.11 9.12
N VAL A 168 -1.03 -9.26 10.05
CA VAL A 168 -2.15 -8.32 9.85
C VAL A 168 -1.69 -7.04 9.18
N LEU A 169 -0.62 -6.44 9.71
CA LEU A 169 0.03 -5.24 9.16
C LEU A 169 1.55 -5.45 9.16
N HIS A 170 2.20 -4.93 8.13
CA HIS A 170 3.66 -4.96 8.06
C HIS A 170 4.27 -3.95 9.03
N ASN A 171 5.36 -4.32 9.74
CA ASN A 171 6.04 -3.47 10.72
C ASN A 171 6.32 -2.05 10.21
N ARG A 172 6.75 -1.89 8.95
CA ARG A 172 7.06 -0.58 8.35
C ARG A 172 5.84 0.34 8.31
N SER A 173 4.64 -0.19 8.01
CA SER A 173 3.40 0.57 7.99
C SER A 173 2.99 0.99 9.39
N VAL A 174 3.14 0.10 10.37
CA VAL A 174 2.85 0.38 11.79
C VAL A 174 3.80 1.45 12.33
N HIS A 175 5.10 1.34 12.04
CA HIS A 175 6.09 2.37 12.39
C HIS A 175 5.77 3.74 11.78
N MET A 176 5.37 3.77 10.50
CA MET A 176 4.97 5.00 9.81
C MET A 176 3.74 5.62 10.47
N GLY A 177 2.71 4.82 10.74
CA GLY A 177 1.51 5.25 11.44
C GLY A 177 1.81 5.81 12.83
N LYS A 178 2.64 5.10 13.63
CA LYS A 178 3.09 5.56 14.95
C LYS A 178 3.80 6.90 14.89
N LYS A 179 4.78 7.04 13.98
CA LYS A 179 5.60 8.26 13.82
C LYS A 179 4.75 9.48 13.51
N ASN A 180 3.68 9.30 12.73
CA ASN A 180 2.83 10.40 12.26
C ASN A 180 1.47 10.46 12.97
N SER A 181 1.26 9.68 14.03
CA SER A 181 -0.01 9.63 14.79
C SER A 181 -1.24 9.37 13.91
N CYS A 182 -1.07 8.65 12.79
CA CYS A 182 -2.13 8.33 11.84
C CYS A 182 -2.96 7.15 12.35
N LEU A 183 -4.23 7.34 12.64
CA LEU A 183 -5.12 6.29 13.12
C LEU A 183 -5.35 5.23 12.04
N LEU A 184 -4.97 3.98 12.32
CA LEU A 184 -5.11 2.85 11.40
C LEU A 184 -6.32 1.98 11.80
N TYR A 185 -7.15 1.63 10.82
CA TYR A 185 -8.22 0.66 10.94
C TYR A 185 -7.94 -0.52 10.03
N THR A 186 -8.17 -1.73 10.50
CA THR A 186 -8.14 -2.94 9.69
C THR A 186 -9.55 -3.53 9.63
N SER A 187 -9.99 -3.86 8.43
CA SER A 187 -11.31 -4.42 8.18
C SER A 187 -11.25 -5.50 7.12
N PRO A 188 -12.12 -6.54 7.19
CA PRO A 188 -12.23 -7.49 6.11
C PRO A 188 -12.67 -6.80 4.82
N SER A 189 -12.14 -7.27 3.68
CA SER A 189 -12.57 -6.79 2.38
C SER A 189 -14.06 -7.13 2.16
N PRO A 190 -14.90 -6.20 1.68
CA PRO A 190 -16.31 -6.46 1.41
C PRO A 190 -16.55 -7.51 0.32
N THR A 191 -15.53 -7.89 -0.45
CA THR A 191 -15.61 -8.94 -1.48
C THR A 191 -15.33 -10.35 -0.95
N ARG A 192 -15.16 -10.51 0.36
CA ARG A 192 -14.94 -11.80 1.01
C ARG A 192 -16.28 -12.51 1.27
N HIS A 193 -16.78 -13.16 0.23
CA HIS A 193 -17.92 -14.10 0.30
C HIS A 193 -17.57 -15.39 -0.43
#